data_4ee28c814f519aba45ca0fb23440c8b7
#
_entry.id   4ee28c814f519aba45ca0fb23440c8b7
#
_cell.length_a   1.000
_cell.length_b   1.000
_cell.length_c   1.000
_cell.angle_alpha   90.00
_cell.angle_beta   90.00
_cell.angle_gamma   90.00
#
_symmetry.space_group_name_H-M   'P 1'
#
loop_
_entity.id
_entity.type
_entity.pdbx_description
1 polymer ?
#
loop_
_entity_poly.entity_id
_entity_poly.type
_entity_poly.pdbx_seq_one_letter_code
_entity_poly.pdbx_strand_id
1 'polypeptide(L)'
;TYCVGLLVERGLVFMSDTRTNAGLDNISVVSKMKTWEVPGERFLCLLSAGNLATTQATVSLLDERMVAPADRQPGILTQPSMFQTAKLIGETVKEVISGTAQGGQSADAVFSASFIFGGQIKGGRPRLFMIYPEGNFIEAGADNPFFQIGEHKYGRPIIIRTYDPEMSL
;
A
#
# COMPACT_ATOMS: atom_id res chain seq x y z
N THR A 1 6.20 -7.03 -10.91
CA THR A 1 5.12 -6.74 -9.96
C THR A 1 3.99 -5.99 -10.63
N TYR A 2 2.77 -6.44 -10.39
CA TYR A 2 1.56 -5.71 -10.75
C TYR A 2 0.57 -5.78 -9.60
N CYS A 3 0.11 -4.61 -9.14
CA CYS A 3 -0.91 -4.49 -8.12
C CYS A 3 -1.98 -3.49 -8.57
N VAL A 4 -3.23 -3.76 -8.22
CA VAL A 4 -4.36 -2.86 -8.47
C VAL A 4 -5.30 -2.81 -7.27
N GLY A 5 -5.79 -1.62 -6.96
CA GLY A 5 -6.86 -1.37 -6.02
C GLY A 5 -7.98 -0.62 -6.71
N LEU A 6 -9.21 -1.08 -6.55
CA LEU A 6 -10.42 -0.46 -7.12
C LEU A 6 -11.35 -0.01 -6.01
N LEU A 7 -11.88 1.19 -6.16
CA LEU A 7 -12.99 1.70 -5.35
C LEU A 7 -14.27 1.54 -6.16
N VAL A 8 -15.19 0.72 -5.67
CA VAL A 8 -16.51 0.51 -6.27
C VAL A 8 -17.60 0.92 -5.27
N GLU A 9 -18.85 1.05 -5.71
CA GLU A 9 -19.93 1.51 -4.83
C GLU A 9 -20.10 0.67 -3.55
N ARG A 10 -19.86 -0.63 -3.66
CA ARG A 10 -20.05 -1.57 -2.54
C ARG A 10 -18.79 -1.86 -1.72
N GLY A 11 -17.64 -1.30 -2.07
CA GLY A 11 -16.42 -1.55 -1.31
C GLY A 11 -15.14 -1.39 -2.11
N LEU A 12 -14.16 -2.23 -1.80
CA LEU A 12 -12.82 -2.21 -2.39
C LEU A 12 -12.46 -3.58 -2.96
N VAL A 13 -11.74 -3.56 -4.08
CA VAL A 13 -11.15 -4.77 -4.65
C VAL A 13 -9.63 -4.57 -4.68
N PHE A 14 -8.89 -5.56 -4.19
CA PHE A 14 -7.43 -5.59 -4.22
C PHE A 14 -6.93 -6.84 -4.94
N MET A 15 -5.95 -6.65 -5.80
CA MET A 15 -5.30 -7.76 -6.50
C MET A 15 -3.80 -7.48 -6.63
N SER A 16 -2.98 -8.51 -6.42
CA SER A 16 -1.55 -8.47 -6.68
C SER A 16 -1.07 -9.78 -7.31
N ASP A 17 0.02 -9.70 -8.07
CA ASP A 17 0.79 -10.89 -8.41
C ASP A 17 1.65 -11.34 -7.21
N THR A 18 2.22 -12.53 -7.30
CA THR A 18 3.06 -13.12 -6.24
C THR A 18 4.49 -13.41 -6.69
N ARG A 19 4.84 -13.01 -7.92
CA ARG A 19 6.17 -13.30 -8.48
C ARG A 19 7.11 -12.11 -8.30
N THR A 20 8.31 -12.39 -7.81
CA THR A 20 9.42 -11.43 -7.75
C THR A 20 10.58 -11.98 -8.58
N ASN A 21 11.09 -11.16 -9.50
CA ASN A 21 12.26 -11.48 -10.31
C ASN A 21 13.47 -10.74 -9.69
N ALA A 22 14.37 -11.49 -9.07
CA ALA A 22 15.59 -10.98 -8.44
C ALA A 22 16.84 -11.37 -9.23
N GLY A 23 16.83 -11.16 -10.56
CA GLY A 23 17.93 -11.52 -11.46
C GLY A 23 17.63 -12.77 -12.31
N LEU A 24 18.61 -13.16 -13.14
CA LEU A 24 18.42 -14.12 -14.25
C LEU A 24 17.91 -15.51 -13.86
N ASP A 25 18.04 -15.94 -12.59
CA ASP A 25 17.69 -17.30 -12.17
C ASP A 25 16.97 -17.42 -10.84
N ASN A 26 16.50 -16.33 -10.23
CA ASN A 26 15.91 -16.38 -8.89
C ASN A 26 14.46 -15.86 -8.88
N ILE A 27 13.54 -16.73 -9.33
CA ILE A 27 12.10 -16.48 -9.17
C ILE A 27 11.72 -16.91 -7.76
N SER A 28 11.47 -15.93 -6.88
CA SER A 28 10.89 -16.21 -5.58
C SER A 28 9.42 -15.78 -5.52
N VAL A 29 8.63 -16.53 -4.77
CA VAL A 29 7.23 -16.17 -4.48
C VAL A 29 7.22 -15.31 -3.23
N VAL A 30 6.80 -14.06 -3.38
CA VAL A 30 6.68 -13.10 -2.28
C VAL A 30 5.29 -12.49 -2.30
N SER A 31 4.61 -12.55 -1.17
CA SER A 31 3.34 -11.85 -1.01
C SER A 31 3.57 -10.33 -1.07
N LYS A 32 2.86 -9.68 -1.97
CA LYS A 32 2.86 -8.22 -2.14
C LYS A 32 1.63 -7.59 -1.53
N MET A 33 0.81 -8.40 -0.89
CA MET A 33 -0.40 -8.01 -0.18
C MET A 33 -0.24 -8.36 1.31
N LYS A 34 -0.43 -7.36 2.14
CA LYS A 34 -0.47 -7.48 3.59
C LYS A 34 -1.82 -6.97 4.09
N THR A 35 -2.43 -7.72 4.98
CA THR A 35 -3.69 -7.31 5.61
C THR A 35 -3.56 -7.27 7.11
N TRP A 36 -4.33 -6.38 7.73
CA TRP A 36 -4.51 -6.29 9.17
C TRP A 36 -6.00 -6.16 9.46
N GLU A 37 -6.44 -6.78 10.54
CA GLU A 37 -7.84 -6.79 10.93
C GLU A 37 -8.01 -6.70 12.43
N VAL A 38 -8.97 -5.89 12.85
CA VAL A 38 -9.61 -5.98 14.15
C VAL A 38 -11.06 -6.34 13.88
N PRO A 39 -11.49 -7.60 14.18
CA PRO A 39 -12.81 -8.08 13.82
C PRO A 39 -13.94 -7.17 14.29
N GLY A 40 -14.82 -6.79 13.36
CA GLY A 40 -15.96 -5.90 13.61
C GLY A 40 -15.61 -4.43 13.81
N GLU A 41 -14.32 -4.06 13.73
CA GLU A 41 -13.87 -2.67 13.92
C GLU A 41 -13.17 -2.13 12.69
N ARG A 42 -12.15 -2.81 12.15
CA ARG A 42 -11.44 -2.37 10.94
C ARG A 42 -10.83 -3.50 10.16
N PHE A 43 -10.74 -3.29 8.86
CA PHE A 43 -9.95 -4.09 7.94
C PHE A 43 -9.06 -3.18 7.10
N LEU A 44 -7.79 -3.50 7.00
CA LEU A 44 -6.78 -2.75 6.27
C LEU A 44 -6.04 -3.67 5.30
N CYS A 45 -5.77 -3.17 4.09
CA CYS A 45 -5.00 -3.87 3.07
C CYS A 45 -3.93 -2.95 2.48
N LEU A 46 -2.71 -3.46 2.35
CA LEU A 46 -1.57 -2.79 1.76
C LEU A 46 -1.00 -3.64 0.62
N LEU A 47 -0.96 -3.09 -0.57
CA LEU A 47 -0.24 -3.65 -1.72
C LEU A 47 1.07 -2.91 -1.91
N SER A 48 2.12 -3.61 -2.33
CA SER A 48 3.45 -3.03 -2.49
C SER A 48 4.10 -3.38 -3.82
N ALA A 49 4.82 -2.43 -4.40
CA ALA A 49 5.65 -2.61 -5.58
C ALA A 49 6.94 -1.79 -5.46
N GLY A 50 8.02 -2.28 -6.06
CA GLY A 50 9.32 -1.64 -6.06
C GLY A 50 10.39 -2.45 -5.34
N ASN A 51 11.32 -1.79 -4.67
CA ASN A 51 12.41 -2.45 -3.98
C ASN A 51 11.90 -3.34 -2.84
N LEU A 52 12.26 -4.64 -2.88
CA LEU A 52 11.76 -5.62 -1.93
C LEU A 52 12.22 -5.35 -0.50
N ALA A 53 13.48 -4.92 -0.31
CA ALA A 53 13.98 -4.60 1.02
C ALA A 53 13.20 -3.43 1.64
N THR A 54 12.90 -2.41 0.85
CA THR A 54 12.10 -1.26 1.29
C THR A 54 10.67 -1.66 1.65
N THR A 55 10.02 -2.48 0.82
CA THR A 55 8.64 -2.92 1.09
C THR A 55 8.57 -3.81 2.32
N GLN A 56 9.50 -4.74 2.49
CA GLN A 56 9.57 -5.60 3.67
C GLN A 56 9.89 -4.81 4.95
N ALA A 57 10.84 -3.89 4.91
CA ALA A 57 11.18 -3.05 6.06
C ALA A 57 9.99 -2.17 6.48
N THR A 58 9.25 -1.61 5.52
CA THR A 58 8.04 -0.83 5.79
C THR A 58 6.99 -1.67 6.53
N VAL A 59 6.68 -2.85 6.01
CA VAL A 59 5.70 -3.76 6.65
C VAL A 59 6.18 -4.19 8.04
N SER A 60 7.45 -4.53 8.20
CA SER A 60 8.03 -4.94 9.48
C SER A 60 7.93 -3.84 10.54
N LEU A 61 8.24 -2.58 10.17
CA LEU A 61 8.09 -1.45 11.08
C LEU A 61 6.62 -1.19 11.46
N LEU A 62 5.69 -1.32 10.52
CA LEU A 62 4.26 -1.19 10.82
C LEU A 62 3.79 -2.29 11.79
N ASP A 63 4.22 -3.53 11.58
CA ASP A 63 3.91 -4.66 12.46
C ASP A 63 4.53 -4.47 13.86
N GLU A 64 5.79 -4.06 13.94
CA GLU A 64 6.50 -3.83 15.20
C GLU A 64 5.84 -2.71 16.03
N ARG A 65 5.40 -1.63 15.38
CA ARG A 65 4.76 -0.50 16.04
C ARG A 65 3.36 -0.80 16.56
N MET A 66 2.71 -1.87 16.11
CA MET A 66 1.43 -2.33 16.69
C MET A 66 1.59 -2.89 18.10
N VAL A 67 2.75 -3.44 18.41
CA VAL A 67 3.07 -4.07 19.72
C VAL A 67 3.80 -3.11 20.66
N ALA A 68 3.81 -1.84 20.34
CA ALA A 68 4.58 -0.84 21.07
C ALA A 68 4.10 -0.64 22.52
N PRO A 69 5.02 -0.26 23.43
CA PRO A 69 4.66 0.19 24.77
C PRO A 69 3.61 1.31 24.75
N ALA A 70 2.82 1.41 25.81
CA ALA A 70 1.69 2.35 25.90
C ALA A 70 2.06 3.84 25.75
N ASP A 71 3.34 4.18 25.82
CA ASP A 71 3.89 5.53 25.67
C ASP A 71 4.26 5.92 24.23
N ARG A 72 4.14 4.98 23.29
CA ARG A 72 4.40 5.27 21.87
C ARG A 72 3.15 5.77 21.15
N GLN A 73 3.38 6.44 20.01
CA GLN A 73 2.30 6.89 19.14
C GLN A 73 1.41 5.71 18.68
N PRO A 74 0.11 5.98 18.45
CA PRO A 74 -0.81 4.95 17.99
C PRO A 74 -0.29 4.23 16.72
N GLY A 75 -0.35 2.89 16.72
CA GLY A 75 0.01 2.06 15.58
C GLY A 75 -1.07 2.07 14.49
N ILE A 76 -0.85 1.29 13.44
CA ILE A 76 -1.75 1.21 12.29
C ILE A 76 -3.19 0.79 12.65
N LEU A 77 -3.34 -0.04 13.70
CA LEU A 77 -4.65 -0.53 14.14
C LEU A 77 -5.41 0.42 15.09
N THR A 78 -4.77 1.50 15.53
CA THR A 78 -5.35 2.42 16.52
C THR A 78 -5.45 3.86 16.02
N GLN A 79 -5.09 4.13 14.77
CA GLN A 79 -5.28 5.43 14.15
C GLN A 79 -6.77 5.80 14.10
N PRO A 80 -7.14 7.07 14.33
CA PRO A 80 -8.54 7.49 14.43
C PRO A 80 -9.28 7.51 13.08
N SER A 81 -8.56 7.50 11.96
CA SER A 81 -9.16 7.55 10.63
C SER A 81 -8.29 6.85 9.59
N MET A 82 -8.88 6.54 8.43
CA MET A 82 -8.15 6.01 7.28
C MET A 82 -7.10 7.00 6.77
N PHE A 83 -7.38 8.31 6.82
CA PHE A 83 -6.43 9.35 6.46
C PHE A 83 -5.19 9.32 7.38
N GLN A 84 -5.39 9.26 8.69
CA GLN A 84 -4.27 9.19 9.65
C GLN A 84 -3.48 7.89 9.51
N THR A 85 -4.14 6.80 9.15
CA THR A 85 -3.47 5.53 8.85
C THR A 85 -2.61 5.65 7.59
N ALA A 86 -3.12 6.24 6.51
CA ALA A 86 -2.36 6.48 5.29
C ALA A 86 -1.15 7.40 5.55
N LYS A 87 -1.33 8.43 6.36
CA LYS A 87 -0.25 9.33 6.78
C LYS A 87 0.86 8.57 7.53
N LEU A 88 0.49 7.74 8.50
CA LEU A 88 1.46 6.91 9.24
C LEU A 88 2.25 5.99 8.30
N ILE A 89 1.58 5.36 7.35
CA ILE A 89 2.25 4.50 6.36
C ILE A 89 3.22 5.33 5.51
N GLY A 90 2.80 6.50 5.02
CA GLY A 90 3.65 7.39 4.23
C GLY A 90 4.89 7.86 4.98
N GLU A 91 4.74 8.25 6.25
CA GLU A 91 5.86 8.62 7.13
C GLU A 91 6.82 7.44 7.35
N THR A 92 6.31 6.23 7.49
CA THR A 92 7.11 5.01 7.63
C THR A 92 7.89 4.70 6.34
N VAL A 93 7.26 4.83 5.18
CA VAL A 93 7.92 4.67 3.87
C VAL A 93 9.08 5.67 3.72
N LYS A 94 8.82 6.93 4.01
CA LYS A 94 9.85 8.00 3.96
C LYS A 94 11.00 7.71 4.91
N GLU A 95 10.73 7.27 6.13
CA GLU A 95 11.74 6.90 7.13
C GLU A 95 12.64 5.76 6.62
N VAL A 96 12.04 4.69 6.06
CA VAL A 96 12.79 3.54 5.53
C VAL A 96 13.70 3.97 4.38
N ILE A 97 13.18 4.71 3.41
CA ILE A 97 13.95 5.15 2.25
C ILE A 97 15.07 6.10 2.68
N SER A 98 14.79 7.08 3.54
CA SER A 98 15.79 8.03 4.04
C SER A 98 16.87 7.36 4.88
N GLY A 99 16.50 6.36 5.68
CA GLY A 99 17.44 5.59 6.51
C GLY A 99 18.40 4.72 5.69
N THR A 100 18.02 4.34 4.48
CA THR A 100 18.86 3.54 3.57
C THR A 100 19.81 4.40 2.73
N ALA A 101 19.54 5.70 2.64
CA ALA A 101 20.26 6.67 1.81
C ALA A 101 21.58 7.18 2.43
N GLN A 102 22.32 6.39 3.18
CA GLN A 102 23.64 6.75 3.66
C GLN A 102 24.67 6.71 2.52
N GLY A 103 24.95 7.87 1.91
CA GLY A 103 26.08 8.00 1.00
C GLY A 103 25.86 8.72 -0.34
N GLY A 104 25.19 9.85 -0.39
CA GLY A 104 25.40 10.87 -1.42
C GLY A 104 25.04 10.58 -2.87
N GLN A 105 24.46 9.43 -3.20
CA GLN A 105 23.85 9.17 -4.51
C GLN A 105 22.34 9.02 -4.31
N SER A 106 21.57 9.39 -5.33
CA SER A 106 20.11 9.36 -5.30
C SER A 106 19.56 7.97 -4.91
N ALA A 107 19.61 7.67 -3.63
CA ALA A 107 19.05 6.46 -3.02
C ALA A 107 17.55 6.29 -3.36
N ASP A 108 16.88 7.40 -3.61
CA ASP A 108 15.47 7.47 -3.96
C ASP A 108 15.12 6.59 -5.18
N ALA A 109 15.97 6.53 -6.21
CA ALA A 109 15.68 5.72 -7.40
C ALA A 109 15.88 4.21 -7.17
N VAL A 110 16.90 3.81 -6.38
CA VAL A 110 17.25 2.40 -6.16
C VAL A 110 16.34 1.76 -5.10
N PHE A 111 16.01 2.51 -4.04
CA PHE A 111 15.20 2.05 -2.91
C PHE A 111 13.74 2.46 -3.02
N SER A 112 13.33 2.97 -4.17
CA SER A 112 11.94 3.40 -4.42
C SER A 112 10.95 2.26 -4.24
N ALA A 113 9.85 2.56 -3.56
CA ALA A 113 8.70 1.68 -3.42
C ALA A 113 7.41 2.50 -3.42
N SER A 114 6.37 1.97 -4.04
CA SER A 114 5.03 2.56 -4.06
C SER A 114 4.04 1.60 -3.45
N PHE A 115 2.99 2.12 -2.84
CA PHE A 115 1.99 1.32 -2.15
C PHE A 115 0.58 1.75 -2.55
N ILE A 116 -0.34 0.78 -2.57
CA ILE A 116 -1.77 1.03 -2.55
C ILE A 116 -2.28 0.60 -1.18
N PHE A 117 -2.91 1.51 -0.48
CA PHE A 117 -3.47 1.28 0.85
C PHE A 117 -4.96 1.52 0.84
N GLY A 118 -5.72 0.64 1.46
CA GLY A 118 -7.14 0.87 1.61
C GLY A 118 -7.76 -0.02 2.68
N GLY A 119 -9.01 0.23 2.94
CA GLY A 119 -9.74 -0.48 3.97
C GLY A 119 -10.94 0.30 4.46
N GLN A 120 -11.46 -0.13 5.59
CA GLN A 120 -12.61 0.49 6.22
C GLN A 120 -12.51 0.40 7.74
N ILE A 121 -12.87 1.49 8.40
CA ILE A 121 -13.06 1.57 9.85
C ILE A 121 -14.57 1.63 10.12
N LYS A 122 -15.04 0.95 11.15
CA LYS A 122 -16.44 0.92 11.57
C LYS A 122 -17.03 2.33 11.66
N GLY A 123 -18.18 2.52 11.06
CA GLY A 123 -18.85 3.82 10.99
C GLY A 123 -18.37 4.74 9.87
N GLY A 124 -17.29 4.39 9.17
CA GLY A 124 -16.79 5.11 8.01
C GLY A 124 -17.05 4.36 6.70
N ARG A 125 -16.82 5.06 5.58
CA ARG A 125 -16.86 4.46 4.24
C ARG A 125 -15.55 3.75 3.92
N PRO A 126 -15.53 2.78 2.97
CA PRO A 126 -14.30 2.27 2.38
C PRO A 126 -13.49 3.41 1.74
N ARG A 127 -12.17 3.42 1.95
CA ARG A 127 -11.27 4.44 1.40
C ARG A 127 -10.03 3.79 0.80
N LEU A 128 -9.53 4.37 -0.28
CA LEU A 128 -8.40 3.85 -1.05
C LEU A 128 -7.39 4.97 -1.32
N PHE A 129 -6.11 4.69 -1.08
CA PHE A 129 -5.01 5.65 -1.23
C PHE A 129 -3.88 5.06 -2.06
N MET A 130 -3.19 5.93 -2.78
CA MET A 130 -1.88 5.66 -3.37
C MET A 130 -0.81 6.41 -2.59
N ILE A 131 0.21 5.69 -2.09
CA ILE A 131 1.30 6.23 -1.31
C ILE A 131 2.57 6.17 -2.15
N TYR A 132 3.22 7.32 -2.31
CA TYR A 132 4.43 7.50 -3.10
C TYR A 132 5.70 7.27 -2.27
N PRO A 133 6.86 7.05 -2.94
CA PRO A 133 8.14 6.85 -2.25
C PRO A 133 8.53 7.98 -1.32
N GLU A 134 8.12 9.21 -1.63
CA GLU A 134 8.39 10.41 -0.83
C GLU A 134 7.54 10.49 0.44
N GLY A 135 6.61 9.56 0.60
CA GLY A 135 5.69 9.47 1.76
C GLY A 135 4.40 10.27 1.61
N ASN A 136 4.26 11.08 0.56
CA ASN A 136 3.00 11.72 0.23
C ASN A 136 2.00 10.71 -0.37
N PHE A 137 0.74 11.07 -0.38
CA PHE A 137 -0.30 10.17 -0.86
C PHE A 137 -1.49 10.95 -1.44
N ILE A 138 -2.27 10.26 -2.29
CA ILE A 138 -3.52 10.75 -2.84
C ILE A 138 -4.64 9.76 -2.53
N GLU A 139 -5.87 10.24 -2.50
CA GLU A 139 -7.07 9.41 -2.26
C GLU A 139 -7.86 9.20 -3.54
N ALA A 140 -8.39 7.98 -3.72
CA ALA A 140 -9.31 7.67 -4.79
C ALA A 140 -10.67 8.32 -4.57
N GLY A 141 -11.32 8.71 -5.66
CA GLY A 141 -12.65 9.29 -5.69
C GLY A 141 -13.34 9.01 -7.02
N ALA A 142 -14.49 9.62 -7.27
CA ALA A 142 -15.28 9.40 -8.48
C ALA A 142 -14.48 9.66 -9.77
N ASP A 143 -13.60 10.66 -9.76
CA ASP A 143 -12.79 11.03 -10.94
C ASP A 143 -11.54 10.16 -11.11
N ASN A 144 -11.10 9.50 -10.06
CA ASN A 144 -9.94 8.61 -10.05
C ASN A 144 -10.20 7.42 -9.10
N PRO A 145 -11.03 6.44 -9.53
CA PRO A 145 -11.56 5.41 -8.63
C PRO A 145 -10.66 4.20 -8.46
N PHE A 146 -9.50 4.14 -9.08
CA PHE A 146 -8.57 3.02 -8.95
C PHE A 146 -7.12 3.48 -9.05
N PHE A 147 -6.23 2.67 -8.48
CA PHE A 147 -4.78 2.83 -8.55
C PHE A 147 -4.12 1.56 -9.01
N GLN A 148 -3.00 1.71 -9.72
CA GLN A 148 -2.16 0.62 -10.18
C GLN A 148 -0.69 0.98 -9.92
N ILE A 149 0.08 -0.01 -9.46
CA ILE A 149 1.52 0.12 -9.20
C ILE A 149 2.27 -1.06 -9.81
N GLY A 150 3.58 -0.87 -10.01
CA GLY A 150 4.44 -1.86 -10.67
C GLY A 150 4.31 -1.81 -12.19
N GLU A 151 4.31 -2.95 -12.84
CA GLU A 151 4.23 -3.10 -14.30
C GLU A 151 2.80 -2.87 -14.82
N HIS A 152 2.27 -1.68 -14.62
CA HIS A 152 0.88 -1.34 -14.97
C HIS A 152 0.65 -1.02 -16.45
N LYS A 153 1.69 -0.98 -17.27
CA LYS A 153 1.65 -0.64 -18.70
C LYS A 153 0.57 -1.43 -19.47
N TYR A 154 0.47 -2.72 -19.22
CA TYR A 154 -0.49 -3.59 -19.90
C TYR A 154 -1.84 -3.68 -19.18
N GLY A 155 -1.85 -3.59 -17.87
CA GLY A 155 -3.08 -3.66 -17.06
C GLY A 155 -3.94 -2.42 -17.15
N ARG A 156 -3.33 -1.24 -17.26
CA ARG A 156 -4.06 0.04 -17.24
C ARG A 156 -5.13 0.17 -18.33
N PRO A 157 -4.86 -0.15 -19.61
CA PRO A 157 -5.89 -0.08 -20.63
C PRO A 157 -7.05 -1.03 -20.39
N ILE A 158 -6.79 -2.19 -19.78
CA ILE A 158 -7.83 -3.17 -19.44
C ILE A 158 -8.72 -2.63 -18.35
N ILE A 159 -8.14 -2.15 -17.25
CA ILE A 159 -8.91 -1.60 -16.12
C ILE A 159 -9.75 -0.41 -16.57
N ILE A 160 -9.21 0.52 -17.36
CA ILE A 160 -9.96 1.69 -17.87
C ILE A 160 -11.19 1.25 -18.67
N ARG A 161 -11.10 0.15 -19.44
CA ARG A 161 -12.20 -0.34 -20.28
C ARG A 161 -13.23 -1.17 -19.50
N THR A 162 -12.83 -1.82 -18.43
CA THR A 162 -13.66 -2.79 -17.70
C THR A 162 -14.18 -2.26 -16.37
N TYR A 163 -13.61 -1.16 -15.88
CA TYR A 163 -14.07 -0.58 -14.63
C TYR A 163 -15.51 -0.07 -14.75
N ASP A 164 -16.34 -0.49 -13.83
CA ASP A 164 -17.70 -0.02 -13.63
C ASP A 164 -17.88 0.18 -12.11
N PRO A 165 -18.32 1.38 -11.65
CA PRO A 165 -18.54 1.62 -10.24
C PRO A 165 -19.58 0.69 -9.62
N GLU A 166 -20.55 0.21 -10.41
CA GLU A 166 -21.63 -0.68 -9.98
C GLU A 166 -21.27 -2.17 -10.05
N MET A 167 -20.02 -2.51 -10.46
CA MET A 167 -19.63 -3.92 -10.53
C MET A 167 -19.78 -4.61 -9.16
N SER A 168 -20.20 -5.88 -9.18
CA SER A 168 -20.30 -6.70 -7.97
C SER A 168 -18.91 -7.02 -7.41
N LEU A 169 -18.82 -7.10 -6.10
CA LEU A 169 -17.63 -7.60 -5.41
C LEU A 169 -17.55 -9.12 -5.51
#